data_2feb2b5cce22eab688d6adccc3a7a819
#
_entry.id   2feb2b5cce22eab688d6adccc3a7a819
#
_cell.length_a   1.000
_cell.length_b   1.000
_cell.length_c   1.000
_cell.angle_alpha   90.00
_cell.angle_beta   90.00
_cell.angle_gamma   90.00
#
_symmetry.space_group_name_H-M   'P 1'
#
loop_
_entity.id
_entity.type
_entity.pdbx_description
1 polymer ?
#
loop_
_entity_poly.entity_id
_entity_poly.type
_entity_poly.pdbx_seq_one_letter_code
_entity_poly.pdbx_strand_id
1 'polypeptide(L)'
;MKRIYLVRHAKSSWSNPELRDFDRPLNKRGKYDAPFMAGLLKEKGIHPEIIVSSPAKRAFATAVFFAEVLGYPAENIIQDSNLYEAGVKDILKVISLINENIWNIMIFGHNPGLTDAANFITGSHIDNIATSGVVSCISDREHWNKISEKSCILEFFEYPKKYYEEK
;
A
#
# COMPACT_ATOMS: atom_id res chain seq x y z
N MET A 1 14.98 8.13 -9.95
CA MET A 1 14.01 8.69 -8.99
C MET A 1 13.43 7.61 -8.10
N LYS A 2 13.10 7.95 -6.88
CA LYS A 2 12.50 7.02 -5.94
C LYS A 2 10.98 7.01 -6.11
N ARG A 3 10.39 5.82 -6.15
CA ARG A 3 8.94 5.65 -6.35
C ARG A 3 8.34 4.88 -5.18
N ILE A 4 7.19 5.36 -4.72
CA ILE A 4 6.48 4.79 -3.58
C ILE A 4 5.07 4.44 -4.01
N TYR A 5 4.67 3.18 -3.77
CA TYR A 5 3.30 2.73 -3.91
C TYR A 5 2.73 2.51 -2.52
N LEU A 6 1.68 3.25 -2.18
CA LEU A 6 0.96 3.10 -0.92
C LEU A 6 -0.34 2.36 -1.21
N VAL A 7 -0.51 1.19 -0.63
CA VAL A 7 -1.65 0.31 -0.90
C VAL A 7 -2.42 0.06 0.38
N ARG A 8 -3.70 0.42 0.39
CA ARG A 8 -4.57 0.08 1.50
C ARG A 8 -5.01 -1.38 1.38
N HIS A 9 -5.04 -2.10 2.50
CA HIS A 9 -5.52 -3.48 2.51
C HIS A 9 -6.88 -3.61 1.83
N ALA A 10 -7.15 -4.79 1.27
CA ALA A 10 -8.42 -5.12 0.65
C ALA A 10 -9.52 -5.27 1.71
N LYS A 11 -10.77 -5.34 1.25
CA LYS A 11 -11.92 -5.35 2.15
C LYS A 11 -11.90 -6.56 3.07
N SER A 12 -12.09 -6.30 4.36
CA SER A 12 -11.99 -7.32 5.40
C SER A 12 -13.36 -7.71 5.95
N SER A 13 -13.40 -8.90 6.57
CA SER A 13 -14.63 -9.47 7.11
C SER A 13 -14.89 -9.01 8.54
N TRP A 14 -16.16 -8.75 8.85
CA TRP A 14 -16.67 -8.52 10.19
C TRP A 14 -17.58 -9.69 10.65
N SER A 15 -17.58 -10.81 9.92
CA SER A 15 -18.51 -11.92 10.17
C SER A 15 -18.26 -12.65 11.48
N ASN A 16 -17.01 -12.62 11.99
CA ASN A 16 -16.68 -13.23 13.27
C ASN A 16 -16.33 -12.16 14.30
N PRO A 17 -17.28 -11.78 15.20
CA PRO A 17 -17.04 -10.72 16.17
C PRO A 17 -16.06 -11.10 17.29
N GLU A 18 -15.72 -12.38 17.40
CA GLU A 18 -14.75 -12.85 18.41
C GLU A 18 -13.29 -12.61 18.02
N LEU A 19 -13.05 -12.35 16.73
CA LEU A 19 -11.69 -12.07 16.26
C LEU A 19 -11.23 -10.68 16.69
N ARG A 20 -9.97 -10.60 17.08
CA ARG A 20 -9.32 -9.30 17.26
C ARG A 20 -9.23 -8.60 15.91
N ASP A 21 -9.20 -7.27 15.91
CA ASP A 21 -9.03 -6.50 14.68
C ASP A 21 -7.83 -6.99 13.87
N PHE A 22 -6.70 -7.24 14.52
CA PHE A 22 -5.47 -7.73 13.91
C PHE A 22 -5.66 -9.02 13.10
N ASP A 23 -6.56 -9.90 13.54
CA ASP A 23 -6.75 -11.23 12.97
C ASP A 23 -7.90 -11.30 11.95
N ARG A 24 -8.55 -10.19 11.66
CA ARG A 24 -9.66 -10.18 10.70
C ARG A 24 -9.18 -10.50 9.29
N PRO A 25 -9.76 -11.52 8.63
CA PRO A 25 -9.37 -11.89 7.26
C PRO A 25 -10.02 -11.01 6.22
N LEU A 26 -9.61 -11.16 4.98
CA LEU A 26 -10.31 -10.58 3.85
C LEU A 26 -11.68 -11.22 3.69
N ASN A 27 -12.66 -10.42 3.25
CA ASN A 27 -13.95 -10.96 2.85
C ASN A 27 -13.90 -11.34 1.36
N LYS A 28 -15.04 -11.81 0.83
CA LYS A 28 -15.14 -12.23 -0.57
C LYS A 28 -14.76 -11.11 -1.54
N ARG A 29 -15.22 -9.88 -1.25
CA ARG A 29 -14.92 -8.70 -2.07
C ARG A 29 -13.42 -8.39 -2.07
N GLY A 30 -12.80 -8.45 -0.91
CA GLY A 30 -11.35 -8.20 -0.79
C GLY A 30 -10.53 -9.22 -1.58
N LYS A 31 -10.92 -10.49 -1.54
CA LYS A 31 -10.24 -11.56 -2.29
C LYS A 31 -10.38 -11.40 -3.80
N TYR A 32 -11.40 -10.69 -4.26
CA TYR A 32 -11.57 -10.34 -5.66
C TYR A 32 -10.80 -9.07 -6.03
N ASP A 33 -10.93 -8.01 -5.23
CA ASP A 33 -10.36 -6.71 -5.54
C ASP A 33 -8.84 -6.70 -5.50
N ALA A 34 -8.23 -7.45 -4.57
CA ALA A 34 -6.77 -7.44 -4.43
C ALA A 34 -6.05 -7.93 -5.70
N PRO A 35 -6.35 -9.12 -6.23
CA PRO A 35 -5.70 -9.56 -7.47
C PRO A 35 -6.12 -8.72 -8.68
N PHE A 36 -7.35 -8.18 -8.70
CA PHE A 36 -7.80 -7.30 -9.76
C PHE A 36 -6.92 -6.03 -9.82
N MET A 37 -6.71 -5.37 -8.68
CA MET A 37 -5.90 -4.16 -8.62
C MET A 37 -4.43 -4.45 -8.92
N ALA A 38 -3.91 -5.57 -8.44
CA ALA A 38 -2.56 -6.00 -8.77
C ALA A 38 -2.41 -6.21 -10.28
N GLY A 39 -3.42 -6.76 -10.94
CA GLY A 39 -3.44 -6.92 -12.40
C GLY A 39 -3.34 -5.60 -13.14
N LEU A 40 -4.01 -4.56 -12.66
CA LEU A 40 -3.90 -3.22 -13.24
C LEU A 40 -2.46 -2.70 -13.14
N LEU A 41 -1.80 -2.91 -12.02
CA LEU A 41 -0.41 -2.49 -11.84
C LEU A 41 0.51 -3.29 -12.76
N LYS A 42 0.25 -4.57 -12.93
CA LYS A 42 1.02 -5.42 -13.84
C LYS A 42 0.92 -4.91 -15.29
N GLU A 43 -0.28 -4.53 -15.72
CA GLU A 43 -0.50 -3.96 -17.05
C GLU A 43 0.26 -2.65 -17.25
N LYS A 44 0.47 -1.89 -16.18
CA LYS A 44 1.27 -0.66 -16.19
C LYS A 44 2.78 -0.94 -16.18
N GLY A 45 3.19 -2.19 -16.11
CA GLY A 45 4.61 -2.56 -16.06
C GLY A 45 5.25 -2.34 -14.70
N ILE A 46 4.46 -2.31 -13.63
CA ILE A 46 4.97 -2.03 -12.28
C ILE A 46 5.55 -3.29 -11.66
N HIS A 47 6.78 -3.20 -11.19
CA HIS A 47 7.50 -4.28 -10.53
C HIS A 47 8.21 -3.73 -9.30
N PRO A 48 7.61 -3.86 -8.10
CA PRO A 48 8.27 -3.35 -6.89
C PRO A 48 9.53 -4.15 -6.59
N GLU A 49 10.57 -3.44 -6.16
CA GLU A 49 11.81 -4.08 -5.73
C GLU A 49 11.70 -4.61 -4.30
N ILE A 50 10.85 -4.00 -3.50
CA ILE A 50 10.60 -4.44 -2.13
C ILE A 50 9.13 -4.22 -1.78
N ILE A 51 8.56 -5.18 -1.06
CA ILE A 51 7.20 -5.09 -0.50
C ILE A 51 7.32 -5.16 1.01
N VAL A 52 6.77 -4.13 1.68
CA VAL A 52 6.68 -4.06 3.14
C VAL A 52 5.21 -4.00 3.52
N SER A 53 4.78 -4.83 4.44
CA SER A 53 3.38 -4.91 4.84
C SER A 53 3.20 -4.84 6.35
N SER A 54 2.10 -4.20 6.76
CA SER A 54 1.57 -4.41 8.10
C SER A 54 1.36 -5.91 8.33
N PRO A 55 1.65 -6.42 9.53
CA PRO A 55 1.43 -7.84 9.83
C PRO A 55 -0.03 -8.20 10.08
N ALA A 56 -0.94 -7.23 10.15
CA ALA A 56 -2.37 -7.51 10.28
C ALA A 56 -2.81 -8.43 9.14
N LYS A 57 -3.63 -9.43 9.47
CA LYS A 57 -3.98 -10.50 8.52
C LYS A 57 -4.51 -9.97 7.19
N ARG A 58 -5.39 -8.97 7.22
CA ARG A 58 -5.97 -8.39 5.99
C ARG A 58 -4.94 -7.66 5.12
N ALA A 59 -3.98 -7.01 5.74
CA ALA A 59 -2.93 -6.29 5.00
C ALA A 59 -1.93 -7.26 4.38
N PHE A 60 -1.47 -8.22 5.17
CA PHE A 60 -0.52 -9.22 4.68
C PHE A 60 -1.13 -10.07 3.56
N ALA A 61 -2.40 -10.49 3.71
CA ALA A 61 -3.09 -11.25 2.66
C ALA A 61 -3.19 -10.45 1.36
N THR A 62 -3.46 -9.14 1.47
CA THR A 62 -3.48 -8.25 0.30
C THR A 62 -2.10 -8.21 -0.37
N ALA A 63 -1.05 -8.05 0.44
CA ALA A 63 0.33 -8.03 -0.06
C ALA A 63 0.69 -9.32 -0.78
N VAL A 64 0.25 -10.47 -0.27
CA VAL A 64 0.49 -11.77 -0.91
C VAL A 64 -0.17 -11.84 -2.28
N PHE A 65 -1.43 -11.39 -2.40
CA PHE A 65 -2.11 -11.34 -3.70
C PHE A 65 -1.35 -10.46 -4.71
N PHE A 66 -0.91 -9.28 -4.28
CA PHE A 66 -0.15 -8.39 -5.15
C PHE A 66 1.19 -9.02 -5.55
N ALA A 67 1.90 -9.62 -4.59
CA ALA A 67 3.18 -10.28 -4.86
C ALA A 67 3.03 -11.37 -5.91
N GLU A 68 2.03 -12.24 -5.77
CA GLU A 68 1.79 -13.34 -6.71
C GLU A 68 1.52 -12.83 -8.13
N VAL A 69 0.67 -11.81 -8.25
CA VAL A 69 0.32 -11.26 -9.57
C VAL A 69 1.50 -10.53 -10.21
N LEU A 70 2.27 -9.79 -9.41
CA LEU A 70 3.40 -8.98 -9.89
C LEU A 70 4.70 -9.76 -10.03
N GLY A 71 4.69 -11.04 -9.68
CA GLY A 71 5.90 -11.88 -9.79
C GLY A 71 6.94 -11.62 -8.72
N TYR A 72 6.54 -11.07 -7.58
CA TYR A 72 7.42 -10.86 -6.43
C TYR A 72 7.32 -12.06 -5.49
N PRO A 73 8.44 -12.65 -5.06
CA PRO A 73 8.37 -13.82 -4.16
C PRO A 73 7.68 -13.46 -2.85
N ALA A 74 6.57 -14.13 -2.55
CA ALA A 74 5.78 -13.83 -1.34
C ALA A 74 6.60 -14.01 -0.05
N GLU A 75 7.54 -14.95 -0.05
CA GLU A 75 8.44 -15.18 1.09
C GLU A 75 9.39 -14.00 1.35
N ASN A 76 9.54 -13.10 0.39
CA ASN A 76 10.38 -11.91 0.54
C ASN A 76 9.61 -10.69 1.05
N ILE A 77 8.30 -10.79 1.26
CA ILE A 77 7.52 -9.70 1.86
C ILE A 77 8.00 -9.46 3.28
N ILE A 78 8.35 -8.22 3.58
CA ILE A 78 8.79 -7.81 4.92
C ILE A 78 7.55 -7.39 5.71
N GLN A 79 7.34 -7.99 6.87
CA GLN A 79 6.29 -7.57 7.79
C GLN A 79 6.88 -6.59 8.80
N ASP A 80 6.25 -5.43 8.93
CA ASP A 80 6.70 -4.39 9.87
C ASP A 80 5.54 -3.94 10.74
N SER A 81 5.62 -4.22 12.03
CA SER A 81 4.56 -3.89 12.99
C SER A 81 4.34 -2.38 13.14
N ASN A 82 5.31 -1.55 12.76
CA ASN A 82 5.14 -0.10 12.78
C ASN A 82 4.09 0.38 11.77
N LEU A 83 3.70 -0.47 10.83
CA LEU A 83 2.65 -0.14 9.85
C LEU A 83 1.24 -0.46 10.37
N TYR A 84 1.10 -1.17 11.48
CA TYR A 84 -0.19 -1.41 12.11
C TYR A 84 -0.53 -0.26 13.04
N GLU A 85 -1.72 0.33 12.87
CA GLU A 85 -2.17 1.53 13.60
C GLU A 85 -1.19 2.70 13.43
N ALA A 86 -0.58 2.81 12.27
CA ALA A 86 0.47 3.77 11.98
C ALA A 86 -0.10 5.16 11.66
N GLY A 87 0.60 6.20 12.15
CA GLY A 87 0.42 7.57 11.68
C GLY A 87 1.48 7.91 10.64
N VAL A 88 1.47 9.17 10.19
CA VAL A 88 2.41 9.65 9.17
C VAL A 88 3.86 9.41 9.60
N LYS A 89 4.20 9.72 10.84
CA LYS A 89 5.58 9.57 11.34
C LYS A 89 6.06 8.12 11.27
N ASP A 90 5.18 7.17 11.59
CA ASP A 90 5.52 5.75 11.57
C ASP A 90 5.80 5.28 10.14
N ILE A 91 4.96 5.70 9.20
CA ILE A 91 5.12 5.35 7.78
C ILE A 91 6.40 5.96 7.22
N LEU A 92 6.66 7.24 7.52
CA LEU A 92 7.90 7.89 7.10
C LEU A 92 9.14 7.21 7.67
N LYS A 93 9.06 6.74 8.91
CA LYS A 93 10.16 6.00 9.53
C LYS A 93 10.45 4.69 8.79
N VAL A 94 9.40 3.94 8.45
CA VAL A 94 9.56 2.72 7.66
C VAL A 94 10.24 3.02 6.32
N ILE A 95 9.78 4.06 5.63
CA ILE A 95 10.37 4.49 4.35
C ILE A 95 11.84 4.86 4.55
N SER A 96 12.17 5.60 5.61
CA SER A 96 13.53 6.09 5.85
C SER A 96 14.56 4.98 6.06
N LEU A 97 14.12 3.79 6.42
CA LEU A 97 15.01 2.66 6.69
C LEU A 97 15.21 1.73 5.50
N ILE A 98 14.59 2.04 4.37
CA ILE A 98 14.75 1.25 3.15
C ILE A 98 16.19 1.39 2.63
N ASN A 99 16.74 0.30 2.13
CA ASN A 99 18.08 0.28 1.55
C ASN A 99 18.16 1.29 0.39
N GLU A 100 19.22 2.07 0.37
CA GLU A 100 19.43 3.14 -0.62
C GLU A 100 19.56 2.60 -2.05
N ASN A 101 19.91 1.34 -2.22
CA ASN A 101 19.98 0.72 -3.55
C ASN A 101 18.62 0.37 -4.14
N ILE A 102 17.55 0.50 -3.35
CA ILE A 102 16.17 0.26 -3.78
C ILE A 102 15.61 1.56 -4.35
N TRP A 103 14.96 1.49 -5.50
CA TRP A 103 14.39 2.67 -6.19
C TRP A 103 12.88 2.69 -6.19
N ASN A 104 12.22 1.55 -6.00
CA ASN A 104 10.74 1.53 -5.91
C ASN A 104 10.30 0.54 -4.83
N ILE A 105 9.37 1.02 -4.00
CA ILE A 105 8.85 0.30 -2.84
C ILE A 105 7.33 0.28 -2.86
N MET A 106 6.76 -0.79 -2.34
CA MET A 106 5.32 -0.94 -2.19
C MET A 106 5.00 -1.23 -0.73
N ILE A 107 4.15 -0.40 -0.14
CA ILE A 107 3.82 -0.47 1.28
C ILE A 107 2.33 -0.76 1.44
N PHE A 108 2.00 -1.79 2.22
CA PHE A 108 0.62 -2.19 2.51
C PHE A 108 0.27 -1.82 3.94
N GLY A 109 -0.80 -1.07 4.10
CA GLY A 109 -1.19 -0.58 5.41
C GLY A 109 -2.66 -0.23 5.53
N HIS A 110 -2.94 0.70 6.43
CA HIS A 110 -4.27 1.02 6.91
C HIS A 110 -4.54 2.51 6.91
N ASN A 111 -5.83 2.88 6.84
CA ASN A 111 -6.25 4.25 7.08
C ASN A 111 -6.52 4.48 8.58
N PRO A 112 -6.44 5.73 9.04
CA PRO A 112 -6.24 6.95 8.26
C PRO A 112 -4.77 7.24 7.91
N GLY A 113 -3.83 6.55 8.51
CA GLY A 113 -2.41 6.85 8.37
C GLY A 113 -1.91 6.84 6.92
N LEU A 114 -2.37 5.89 6.13
CA LEU A 114 -1.94 5.77 4.75
C LEU A 114 -2.39 6.95 3.88
N THR A 115 -3.66 7.37 4.02
CA THR A 115 -4.18 8.56 3.34
C THR A 115 -3.44 9.81 3.79
N ASP A 116 -3.25 9.94 5.10
CA ASP A 116 -2.55 11.09 5.66
C ASP A 116 -1.10 11.17 5.15
N ALA A 117 -0.42 10.03 5.08
CA ALA A 117 0.94 9.97 4.57
C ALA A 117 1.01 10.35 3.09
N ALA A 118 0.09 9.82 2.27
CA ALA A 118 0.03 10.15 0.85
C ALA A 118 -0.14 11.66 0.65
N ASN A 119 -1.07 12.28 1.37
CA ASN A 119 -1.32 13.71 1.27
C ASN A 119 -0.15 14.53 1.80
N PHE A 120 0.49 14.08 2.86
CA PHE A 120 1.64 14.78 3.44
C PHE A 120 2.82 14.84 2.47
N ILE A 121 3.20 13.70 1.89
CA ILE A 121 4.39 13.66 1.03
C ILE A 121 4.15 14.25 -0.36
N THR A 122 2.91 14.28 -0.84
CA THR A 122 2.59 14.79 -2.18
C THR A 122 1.97 16.20 -2.18
N GLY A 123 1.44 16.65 -1.05
CA GLY A 123 0.66 17.88 -1.00
C GLY A 123 -0.71 17.75 -1.66
N SER A 124 -1.17 16.54 -1.90
CA SER A 124 -2.49 16.26 -2.50
C SER A 124 -3.59 16.32 -1.43
N HIS A 125 -4.84 16.26 -1.89
CA HIS A 125 -6.01 16.31 -1.04
C HIS A 125 -6.93 15.11 -1.30
N ILE A 126 -6.36 13.91 -1.18
CA ILE A 126 -7.13 12.68 -1.30
C ILE A 126 -7.99 12.55 -0.05
N ASP A 127 -9.32 12.41 -0.23
CA ASP A 127 -10.23 12.27 0.90
C ASP A 127 -10.00 10.97 1.65
N ASN A 128 -9.88 9.88 0.90
CA ASN A 128 -9.74 8.55 1.48
C ASN A 128 -9.25 7.55 0.43
N ILE A 129 -8.15 6.87 0.73
CA ILE A 129 -7.74 5.74 -0.08
C ILE A 129 -8.71 4.60 0.21
N ALA A 130 -9.47 4.18 -0.81
CA ALA A 130 -10.41 3.06 -0.67
C ALA A 130 -9.65 1.75 -0.40
N THR A 131 -10.35 0.75 0.13
CA THR A 131 -9.76 -0.60 0.26
C THR A 131 -9.28 -1.08 -1.11
N SER A 132 -8.13 -1.72 -1.15
CA SER A 132 -7.40 -2.11 -2.36
C SER A 132 -6.94 -0.94 -3.22
N GLY A 133 -7.11 0.29 -2.75
CA GLY A 133 -6.65 1.48 -3.47
C GLY A 133 -5.14 1.60 -3.45
N VAL A 134 -4.59 2.15 -4.53
CA VAL A 134 -3.15 2.31 -4.74
C VAL A 134 -2.86 3.76 -5.09
N VAL A 135 -1.98 4.37 -4.30
CA VAL A 135 -1.41 5.69 -4.62
C VAL A 135 0.03 5.49 -5.04
N SER A 136 0.37 6.01 -6.21
CA SER A 136 1.76 6.03 -6.68
C SER A 136 2.30 7.44 -6.66
N CYS A 137 3.48 7.62 -6.10
CA CYS A 137 4.15 8.90 -6.12
C CYS A 137 5.65 8.72 -6.37
N ILE A 138 6.27 9.78 -6.86
CA ILE A 138 7.67 9.76 -7.28
C ILE A 138 8.40 10.96 -6.67
N SER A 139 9.66 10.76 -6.29
CA SER A 139 10.48 11.79 -5.67
C SER A 139 11.86 11.86 -6.34
N ASP A 140 12.38 13.08 -6.46
CA ASP A 140 13.75 13.32 -6.91
C ASP A 140 14.75 13.24 -5.76
N ARG A 141 14.29 12.97 -4.53
CA ARG A 141 15.19 12.80 -3.39
C ARG A 141 16.09 11.59 -3.59
N GLU A 142 17.37 11.75 -3.31
CA GLU A 142 18.35 10.67 -3.49
C GLU A 142 18.29 9.62 -2.37
N HIS A 143 17.81 10.02 -1.19
CA HIS A 143 17.78 9.17 -0.01
C HIS A 143 16.39 9.01 0.55
N TRP A 144 16.06 7.79 0.98
CA TRP A 144 14.75 7.49 1.55
C TRP A 144 14.45 8.31 2.81
N ASN A 145 15.47 8.66 3.59
CA ASN A 145 15.31 9.49 4.78
C ASN A 145 15.03 10.97 4.49
N LYS A 146 15.01 11.35 3.22
CA LYS A 146 14.68 12.72 2.79
C LYS A 146 13.24 12.83 2.27
N ILE A 147 12.49 11.73 2.27
CA ILE A 147 11.07 11.79 1.96
C ILE A 147 10.39 12.55 3.10
N SER A 148 9.70 13.63 2.76
CA SER A 148 9.17 14.60 3.72
C SER A 148 7.98 15.32 3.12
N GLU A 149 7.49 16.37 3.79
CA GLU A 149 6.35 17.15 3.32
C GLU A 149 6.57 17.67 1.89
N LYS A 150 5.63 17.35 1.01
CA LYS A 150 5.63 17.79 -0.40
C LYS A 150 6.90 17.44 -1.16
N SER A 151 7.58 16.36 -0.77
CA SER A 151 8.80 15.90 -1.44
C SER A 151 8.52 14.98 -2.63
N CYS A 152 7.27 14.60 -2.83
CA CYS A 152 6.87 13.67 -3.89
C CYS A 152 5.80 14.30 -4.79
N ILE A 153 5.73 13.78 -6.02
CA ILE A 153 4.68 14.14 -6.97
C ILE A 153 3.76 12.95 -7.11
N LEU A 154 2.45 13.19 -7.00
CA LEU A 154 1.44 12.16 -7.21
C LEU A 154 1.43 11.75 -8.69
N GLU A 155 1.61 10.46 -8.96
CA GLU A 155 1.54 9.93 -10.32
C GLU A 155 0.13 9.45 -10.66
N PHE A 156 -0.47 8.66 -9.77
CA PHE A 156 -1.85 8.21 -9.94
C PHE A 156 -2.45 7.74 -8.61
N PHE A 157 -3.76 7.69 -8.61
CA PHE A 157 -4.56 7.08 -7.55
C PHE A 157 -5.58 6.17 -8.23
N GLU A 158 -5.42 4.85 -8.05
CA GLU A 158 -6.29 3.83 -8.62
C GLU A 158 -7.04 3.12 -7.51
N TYR A 159 -8.31 2.78 -7.75
CA TYR A 159 -9.14 2.08 -6.77
C TYR A 159 -10.22 1.26 -7.48
N PRO A 160 -10.78 0.22 -6.85
CA PRO A 160 -11.70 -0.71 -7.53
C PRO A 160 -12.93 -0.06 -8.15
N LYS A 161 -13.62 0.83 -7.44
CA LYS A 161 -14.85 1.46 -7.94
C LYS A 161 -14.67 2.24 -9.21
N LYS A 162 -13.46 2.71 -9.49
CA LYS A 162 -13.15 3.41 -10.72
C LYS A 162 -13.44 2.54 -11.95
N TYR A 163 -13.42 1.22 -11.79
CA TYR A 163 -13.60 0.22 -12.84
C TYR A 163 -14.93 -0.50 -12.79
N TYR A 164 -15.76 -0.26 -11.78
CA TYR A 164 -17.04 -0.94 -11.60
C TYR A 164 -18.26 -0.08 -11.92
N GLU A 165 -18.07 1.21 -12.16
CA GLU A 165 -19.16 2.17 -12.28
C GLU A 165 -20.00 2.00 -13.54
N GLU A 166 -19.55 1.24 -14.49
CA GLU A 166 -20.21 1.06 -15.78
C GLU A 166 -21.15 -0.16 -15.84
N LYS A 167 -21.46 -0.74 -14.71
CA LYS A 167 -22.33 -1.91 -14.67
C LYS A 167 -23.78 -1.55 -14.38
#